data_393ac308e8faac9c7a2b63306df11209
#
_entry.id   393ac308e8faac9c7a2b63306df11209
#
_cell.length_a   1.000
_cell.length_b   1.000
_cell.length_c   1.000
_cell.angle_alpha   90.00
_cell.angle_beta   90.00
_cell.angle_gamma   90.00
#
_symmetry.space_group_name_H-M   'P 1'
#
loop_
_entity.id
_entity.type
_entity.pdbx_description
1 polymer ?
#
loop_
_entity_poly.entity_id
_entity_poly.type
_entity_poly.pdbx_seq_one_letter_code
_entity_poly.pdbx_strand_id
1 'polypeptide(L)'
;MKNLKSLLIIFLAFFLITTFCFPAWGAKTIKIGVIGPMQFVQGKGHWNGAVMAAEEINAKGGVKVGDKKMKIELVKADSNEFLNVTDATNAMERLMSRDRVDFVVGGFRSEAVLAMQDIAMDYTKIFIGAGAAHPELCLRVANDYDTYKYFFRLTPPNSSFLVRTAFIHMATVAGIMKAKLDSPKIRIAVVAEKAMWADPLIPAAKGFIPKLGHEVSGVWRPSPVATDVMAELSAIQRADTHIILT
;
A
#
# COMPACT_ATOMS: atom_id res chain seq x y z
N MET A 1 -47.57 -23.44 -53.84
CA MET A 1 -47.71 -23.65 -52.38
C MET A 1 -46.41 -24.13 -51.72
N LYS A 2 -45.53 -24.88 -52.36
CA LYS A 2 -44.24 -25.31 -51.73
C LYS A 2 -43.25 -24.14 -51.50
N ASN A 3 -43.16 -23.17 -52.40
CA ASN A 3 -42.26 -22.04 -52.26
C ASN A 3 -42.63 -21.04 -51.14
N LEU A 4 -43.92 -20.91 -50.85
CA LEU A 4 -44.37 -20.00 -49.80
C LEU A 4 -44.06 -20.52 -48.39
N LYS A 5 -44.09 -21.85 -48.17
CA LYS A 5 -43.69 -22.48 -46.91
C LYS A 5 -42.16 -22.36 -46.65
N SER A 6 -41.34 -22.52 -47.70
CA SER A 6 -39.90 -22.33 -47.57
C SER A 6 -39.52 -20.87 -47.28
N LEU A 7 -40.20 -19.91 -47.89
CA LEU A 7 -39.98 -18.48 -47.63
C LEU A 7 -40.35 -18.11 -46.21
N LEU A 8 -41.47 -18.68 -45.67
CA LEU A 8 -41.92 -18.45 -44.31
C LEU A 8 -40.93 -19.02 -43.25
N ILE A 9 -40.35 -20.20 -43.55
CA ILE A 9 -39.35 -20.82 -42.69
C ILE A 9 -38.06 -20.00 -42.66
N ILE A 10 -37.59 -19.48 -43.80
CA ILE A 10 -36.41 -18.62 -43.90
C ILE A 10 -36.64 -17.30 -43.16
N PHE A 11 -37.82 -16.71 -43.27
CA PHE A 11 -38.17 -15.47 -42.56
C PHE A 11 -38.28 -15.68 -41.03
N LEU A 12 -38.83 -16.82 -40.60
CA LEU A 12 -38.88 -17.19 -39.17
C LEU A 12 -37.52 -17.48 -38.60
N ALA A 13 -36.62 -18.14 -39.35
CA ALA A 13 -35.22 -18.38 -38.93
C ALA A 13 -34.43 -17.09 -38.85
N PHE A 14 -34.61 -16.16 -39.80
CA PHE A 14 -33.99 -14.85 -39.74
C PHE A 14 -34.49 -13.99 -38.60
N PHE A 15 -35.78 -14.05 -38.25
CA PHE A 15 -36.36 -13.36 -37.11
C PHE A 15 -35.88 -13.93 -35.75
N LEU A 16 -35.66 -15.25 -35.69
CA LEU A 16 -35.07 -15.89 -34.49
C LEU A 16 -33.60 -15.51 -34.23
N ILE A 17 -32.82 -15.30 -35.32
CA ILE A 17 -31.40 -14.92 -35.22
C ILE A 17 -31.25 -13.45 -34.78
N THR A 18 -32.15 -12.57 -35.20
CA THR A 18 -32.11 -11.15 -34.80
C THR A 18 -32.55 -10.90 -33.37
N THR A 19 -33.30 -11.80 -32.72
CA THR A 19 -33.74 -11.68 -31.33
C THR A 19 -32.63 -12.08 -30.32
N PHE A 20 -31.58 -12.76 -30.74
CA PHE A 20 -30.47 -13.17 -29.85
C PHE A 20 -29.26 -12.24 -29.84
N CYS A 21 -29.26 -11.19 -30.67
CA CYS A 21 -28.20 -10.17 -30.66
C CYS A 21 -28.60 -8.96 -29.81
N PHE A 22 -29.06 -9.18 -28.57
CA PHE A 22 -28.97 -8.10 -27.58
C PHE A 22 -27.47 -7.88 -27.30
N PRO A 23 -26.93 -6.66 -27.52
CA PRO A 23 -25.64 -6.36 -26.98
C PRO A 23 -25.79 -6.60 -25.46
N ALA A 24 -25.04 -7.54 -24.92
CA ALA A 24 -24.87 -7.66 -23.49
C ALA A 24 -24.29 -6.30 -23.06
N TRP A 25 -25.17 -5.38 -22.64
CA TRP A 25 -24.77 -4.18 -21.95
C TRP A 25 -24.06 -4.69 -20.70
N GLY A 26 -22.71 -4.74 -20.80
CA GLY A 26 -21.88 -5.23 -19.70
C GLY A 26 -22.35 -4.55 -18.43
N ALA A 27 -22.74 -5.33 -17.45
CA ALA A 27 -23.18 -4.80 -16.18
C ALA A 27 -22.07 -3.86 -15.70
N LYS A 28 -22.42 -2.58 -15.48
CA LYS A 28 -21.45 -1.57 -15.08
C LYS A 28 -20.80 -2.05 -13.78
N THR A 29 -19.48 -2.24 -13.79
CA THR A 29 -18.70 -2.66 -12.62
C THR A 29 -18.11 -1.44 -11.91
N ILE A 30 -17.75 -1.61 -10.64
CA ILE A 30 -16.88 -0.67 -9.93
C ILE A 30 -15.45 -1.16 -10.13
N LYS A 31 -14.64 -0.39 -10.83
CA LYS A 31 -13.24 -0.72 -11.08
C LYS A 31 -12.35 -0.19 -9.97
N ILE A 32 -11.60 -1.07 -9.31
CA ILE A 32 -10.65 -0.72 -8.26
C ILE A 32 -9.24 -1.09 -8.71
N GLY A 33 -8.39 -0.09 -8.86
CA GLY A 33 -6.95 -0.28 -9.08
C GLY A 33 -6.28 -0.73 -7.79
N VAL A 34 -5.59 -1.86 -7.83
CA VAL A 34 -4.78 -2.35 -6.71
C VAL A 34 -3.31 -2.16 -7.09
N ILE A 35 -2.67 -1.16 -6.46
CA ILE A 35 -1.30 -0.77 -6.77
C ILE A 35 -0.33 -1.14 -5.64
N GLY A 36 0.85 -1.62 -5.97
CA GLY A 36 1.89 -1.95 -5.01
C GLY A 36 3.07 -2.66 -5.66
N PRO A 37 4.15 -2.94 -4.92
CA PRO A 37 5.34 -3.63 -5.41
C PRO A 37 5.04 -5.12 -5.59
N MET A 38 4.41 -5.51 -6.70
CA MET A 38 3.80 -6.84 -6.90
C MET A 38 4.81 -7.99 -6.93
N GLN A 39 6.09 -7.70 -7.13
CA GLN A 39 7.17 -8.70 -7.03
C GLN A 39 7.52 -9.05 -5.57
N PHE A 40 7.16 -8.18 -4.62
CA PHE A 40 7.44 -8.30 -3.19
C PHE A 40 6.21 -8.76 -2.41
N VAL A 41 6.44 -9.22 -1.18
CA VAL A 41 5.39 -9.74 -0.29
C VAL A 41 4.32 -8.67 0.01
N GLN A 42 4.69 -7.41 0.09
CA GLN A 42 3.79 -6.28 0.37
C GLN A 42 2.75 -6.12 -0.74
N GLY A 43 3.18 -6.04 -1.99
CA GLY A 43 2.28 -5.92 -3.13
C GLY A 43 1.42 -7.17 -3.34
N LYS A 44 2.00 -8.37 -3.12
CA LYS A 44 1.24 -9.62 -3.12
C LYS A 44 0.17 -9.63 -2.03
N GLY A 45 0.48 -9.10 -0.84
CA GLY A 45 -0.48 -8.92 0.25
C GLY A 45 -1.62 -7.98 -0.11
N HIS A 46 -1.32 -6.81 -0.72
CA HIS A 46 -2.34 -5.88 -1.21
C HIS A 46 -3.29 -6.56 -2.21
N TRP A 47 -2.72 -7.25 -3.19
CA TRP A 47 -3.50 -7.95 -4.21
C TRP A 47 -4.39 -9.03 -3.61
N ASN A 48 -3.83 -9.93 -2.81
CA ASN A 48 -4.57 -11.06 -2.23
C ASN A 48 -5.69 -10.58 -1.30
N GLY A 49 -5.43 -9.57 -0.46
CA GLY A 49 -6.45 -8.98 0.40
C GLY A 49 -7.59 -8.34 -0.40
N ALA A 50 -7.28 -7.62 -1.48
CA ALA A 50 -8.28 -7.05 -2.36
C ALA A 50 -9.12 -8.12 -3.08
N VAL A 51 -8.48 -9.22 -3.55
CA VAL A 51 -9.18 -10.35 -4.19
C VAL A 51 -10.15 -10.98 -3.21
N MET A 52 -9.73 -11.33 -1.99
CA MET A 52 -10.59 -11.92 -0.97
C MET A 52 -11.81 -11.03 -0.68
N ALA A 53 -11.60 -9.72 -0.50
CA ALA A 53 -12.70 -8.78 -0.24
C ALA A 53 -13.65 -8.66 -1.44
N ALA A 54 -13.11 -8.56 -2.66
CA ALA A 54 -13.92 -8.45 -3.87
C ALA A 54 -14.74 -9.71 -4.13
N GLU A 55 -14.17 -10.90 -3.93
CA GLU A 55 -14.88 -12.18 -4.05
C GLU A 55 -16.03 -12.27 -3.06
N GLU A 56 -15.81 -11.93 -1.77
CA GLU A 56 -16.85 -11.95 -0.76
C GLU A 56 -18.00 -10.99 -1.08
N ILE A 57 -17.67 -9.74 -1.46
CA ILE A 57 -18.68 -8.73 -1.83
C ILE A 57 -19.43 -9.15 -3.07
N ASN A 58 -18.74 -9.66 -4.07
CA ASN A 58 -19.31 -10.11 -5.33
C ASN A 58 -20.22 -11.34 -5.15
N ALA A 59 -19.86 -12.26 -4.26
CA ALA A 59 -20.73 -13.42 -3.92
C ALA A 59 -22.07 -12.99 -3.31
N LYS A 60 -22.08 -11.89 -2.54
CA LYS A 60 -23.29 -11.28 -1.95
C LYS A 60 -24.08 -10.41 -2.95
N GLY A 61 -23.68 -10.43 -4.21
CA GLY A 61 -24.37 -9.71 -5.30
C GLY A 61 -23.70 -8.39 -5.70
N GLY A 62 -22.62 -7.96 -5.02
CA GLY A 62 -21.91 -6.71 -5.27
C GLY A 62 -22.34 -5.56 -4.37
N VAL A 63 -21.87 -4.36 -4.66
CA VAL A 63 -22.13 -3.11 -3.92
C VAL A 63 -23.43 -2.48 -4.41
N LYS A 64 -24.30 -2.04 -3.49
CA LYS A 64 -25.50 -1.28 -3.83
C LYS A 64 -25.12 0.16 -4.18
N VAL A 65 -25.44 0.57 -5.41
CA VAL A 65 -25.24 1.94 -5.92
C VAL A 65 -26.58 2.44 -6.45
N GLY A 66 -27.24 3.32 -5.70
CA GLY A 66 -28.63 3.67 -5.96
C GLY A 66 -29.52 2.43 -5.88
N ASP A 67 -30.28 2.17 -6.94
CA ASP A 67 -31.19 1.02 -7.03
C ASP A 67 -30.54 -0.23 -7.67
N LYS A 68 -29.25 -0.16 -8.04
CA LYS A 68 -28.55 -1.25 -8.71
C LYS A 68 -27.49 -1.86 -7.83
N LYS A 69 -27.19 -3.15 -8.06
CA LYS A 69 -26.01 -3.81 -7.51
C LYS A 69 -24.93 -3.89 -8.57
N MET A 70 -23.72 -3.43 -8.23
CA MET A 70 -22.56 -3.41 -9.11
C MET A 70 -21.49 -4.35 -8.56
N LYS A 71 -20.93 -5.18 -9.43
CA LYS A 71 -19.79 -6.04 -9.06
C LYS A 71 -18.50 -5.23 -9.00
N ILE A 72 -17.57 -5.66 -8.16
CA ILE A 72 -16.21 -5.13 -8.11
C ILE A 72 -15.37 -5.85 -9.15
N GLU A 73 -14.65 -5.07 -9.95
CA GLU A 73 -13.62 -5.50 -10.89
C GLU A 73 -12.28 -4.96 -10.41
N LEU A 74 -11.28 -5.85 -10.22
CA LEU A 74 -9.96 -5.45 -9.76
C LEU A 74 -9.00 -5.30 -10.94
N VAL A 75 -8.23 -4.23 -10.94
CA VAL A 75 -7.17 -3.96 -11.91
C VAL A 75 -5.83 -3.97 -11.17
N LYS A 76 -4.97 -4.95 -11.49
CA LYS A 76 -3.66 -5.10 -10.87
C LYS A 76 -2.63 -4.15 -11.49
N ALA A 77 -1.90 -3.42 -10.65
CA ALA A 77 -0.80 -2.56 -11.09
C ALA A 77 0.47 -2.80 -10.26
N ASP A 78 1.55 -3.23 -10.93
CA ASP A 78 2.87 -3.30 -10.31
C ASP A 78 3.50 -1.91 -10.34
N SER A 79 3.75 -1.36 -9.15
CA SER A 79 4.37 -0.05 -8.97
C SER A 79 5.89 -0.08 -9.04
N ASN A 80 6.51 -1.26 -8.90
CA ASN A 80 7.97 -1.42 -8.81
C ASN A 80 8.67 -0.41 -7.87
N GLU A 81 7.93 0.12 -6.90
CA GLU A 81 8.27 1.28 -6.08
C GLU A 81 9.49 1.08 -5.17
N PHE A 82 9.92 -0.16 -4.92
CA PHE A 82 11.17 -0.41 -4.18
C PHE A 82 12.41 -0.08 -5.00
N LEU A 83 12.32 -0.16 -6.31
CA LEU A 83 13.44 0.07 -7.23
C LEU A 83 13.38 1.48 -7.84
N ASN A 84 12.18 1.94 -8.23
CA ASN A 84 12.04 3.20 -8.97
C ASN A 84 10.69 3.89 -8.68
N VAL A 85 10.75 5.13 -8.19
CA VAL A 85 9.55 5.96 -7.95
C VAL A 85 8.84 6.32 -9.26
N THR A 86 9.56 6.50 -10.35
CA THR A 86 8.98 6.80 -11.67
C THR A 86 8.10 5.66 -12.18
N ASP A 87 8.47 4.41 -11.91
CA ASP A 87 7.63 3.27 -12.29
C ASP A 87 6.29 3.29 -11.53
N ALA A 88 6.30 3.72 -10.27
CA ALA A 88 5.08 3.86 -9.48
C ALA A 88 4.16 4.95 -10.04
N THR A 89 4.70 6.09 -10.41
CA THR A 89 3.92 7.18 -11.05
C THR A 89 3.36 6.73 -12.40
N ASN A 90 4.14 6.05 -13.23
CA ASN A 90 3.69 5.50 -14.52
C ASN A 90 2.58 4.45 -14.33
N ALA A 91 2.67 3.61 -13.29
CA ALA A 91 1.64 2.62 -12.98
C ALA A 91 0.33 3.31 -12.52
N MET A 92 0.42 4.36 -11.70
CA MET A 92 -0.73 5.16 -11.28
C MET A 92 -1.37 5.87 -12.48
N GLU A 93 -0.58 6.53 -13.32
CA GLU A 93 -1.06 7.20 -14.54
C GLU A 93 -1.81 6.23 -15.46
N ARG A 94 -1.30 5.01 -15.63
CA ARG A 94 -1.95 3.98 -16.43
C ARG A 94 -3.30 3.56 -15.86
N LEU A 95 -3.40 3.38 -14.54
CA LEU A 95 -4.67 3.07 -13.87
C LEU A 95 -5.72 4.16 -14.13
N MET A 96 -5.31 5.44 -14.14
CA MET A 96 -6.20 6.58 -14.35
C MET A 96 -6.60 6.75 -15.80
N SER A 97 -5.61 6.88 -16.69
CA SER A 97 -5.82 7.28 -18.09
C SER A 97 -6.33 6.14 -18.96
N ARG A 98 -5.69 4.96 -18.86
CA ARG A 98 -5.97 3.80 -19.73
C ARG A 98 -7.03 2.88 -19.12
N ASP A 99 -6.81 2.44 -17.89
CA ASP A 99 -7.67 1.42 -17.24
C ASP A 99 -8.94 2.06 -16.66
N ARG A 100 -8.92 3.39 -16.43
CA ARG A 100 -10.05 4.23 -16.01
C ARG A 100 -10.73 3.68 -14.76
N VAL A 101 -9.92 3.41 -13.72
CA VAL A 101 -10.43 2.92 -12.45
C VAL A 101 -11.25 3.99 -11.72
N ASP A 102 -12.22 3.56 -10.91
CA ASP A 102 -13.04 4.46 -10.10
C ASP A 102 -12.34 4.83 -8.78
N PHE A 103 -11.59 3.86 -8.22
CA PHE A 103 -10.85 3.99 -6.96
C PHE A 103 -9.47 3.35 -7.10
N VAL A 104 -8.53 3.76 -6.25
CA VAL A 104 -7.25 3.08 -6.08
C VAL A 104 -7.03 2.71 -4.63
N VAL A 105 -6.47 1.53 -4.38
CA VAL A 105 -6.04 1.06 -3.07
C VAL A 105 -4.63 0.50 -3.15
N GLY A 106 -3.81 0.74 -2.12
CA GLY A 106 -2.47 0.19 -2.03
C GLY A 106 -1.38 1.25 -1.83
N GLY A 107 -0.22 1.02 -2.45
CA GLY A 107 1.00 1.80 -2.25
C GLY A 107 1.68 1.48 -0.91
N PHE A 108 2.99 1.29 -0.92
CA PHE A 108 3.74 0.87 0.25
C PHE A 108 4.87 1.84 0.60
N ARG A 109 5.73 2.18 -0.35
CA ARG A 109 6.86 3.06 -0.10
C ARG A 109 6.41 4.53 -0.06
N SER A 110 6.71 5.22 1.04
CA SER A 110 6.15 6.56 1.30
C SER A 110 6.48 7.58 0.22
N GLU A 111 7.71 7.61 -0.28
CA GLU A 111 8.13 8.51 -1.35
C GLU A 111 7.39 8.24 -2.68
N ALA A 112 7.10 6.99 -2.98
CA ALA A 112 6.32 6.62 -4.16
C ALA A 112 4.85 7.00 -3.99
N VAL A 113 4.28 6.75 -2.81
CA VAL A 113 2.87 7.11 -2.52
C VAL A 113 2.66 8.62 -2.54
N LEU A 114 3.64 9.43 -2.07
CA LEU A 114 3.59 10.89 -2.20
C LEU A 114 3.52 11.34 -3.66
N ALA A 115 4.32 10.71 -4.54
CA ALA A 115 4.29 11.02 -5.97
C ALA A 115 3.00 10.50 -6.65
N MET A 116 2.49 9.35 -6.24
CA MET A 116 1.21 8.83 -6.73
C MET A 116 0.00 9.63 -6.25
N GLN A 117 0.08 10.28 -5.07
CA GLN A 117 -0.97 11.18 -4.59
C GLN A 117 -1.25 12.30 -5.61
N ASP A 118 -0.20 12.98 -6.09
CA ASP A 118 -0.36 14.11 -7.01
C ASP A 118 -1.15 13.67 -8.25
N ILE A 119 -0.80 12.53 -8.84
CA ILE A 119 -1.52 11.98 -10.00
C ILE A 119 -2.99 11.65 -9.66
N ALA A 120 -3.24 10.98 -8.54
CA ALA A 120 -4.61 10.62 -8.16
C ALA A 120 -5.49 11.87 -7.94
N MET A 121 -4.91 12.96 -7.39
CA MET A 121 -5.60 14.23 -7.18
C MET A 121 -5.89 14.94 -8.49
N ASP A 122 -4.96 14.95 -9.45
CA ASP A 122 -5.17 15.53 -10.80
C ASP A 122 -6.37 14.86 -11.50
N TYR A 123 -6.56 13.57 -11.31
CA TYR A 123 -7.71 12.83 -11.83
C TYR A 123 -8.94 12.86 -10.90
N THR A 124 -8.89 13.57 -9.76
CA THR A 124 -9.97 13.62 -8.75
C THR A 124 -10.48 12.24 -8.34
N LYS A 125 -9.55 11.30 -8.16
CA LYS A 125 -9.86 9.91 -7.78
C LYS A 125 -9.52 9.63 -6.33
N ILE A 126 -10.40 8.88 -5.66
CA ILE A 126 -10.14 8.43 -4.29
C ILE A 126 -8.97 7.43 -4.32
N PHE A 127 -7.91 7.78 -3.56
CA PHE A 127 -6.76 6.92 -3.33
C PHE A 127 -6.69 6.54 -1.84
N ILE A 128 -6.80 5.25 -1.55
CA ILE A 128 -6.74 4.70 -0.19
C ILE A 128 -5.36 4.07 0.00
N GLY A 129 -4.47 4.76 0.72
CA GLY A 129 -3.14 4.27 1.06
C GLY A 129 -3.20 3.13 2.07
N ALA A 130 -2.53 2.02 1.78
CA ALA A 130 -2.59 0.79 2.55
C ALA A 130 -1.20 0.25 3.01
N GLY A 131 -0.14 1.08 3.00
CA GLY A 131 1.19 0.62 3.38
C GLY A 131 2.15 1.73 3.79
N ALA A 132 2.03 2.90 3.19
CA ALA A 132 2.94 4.02 3.42
C ALA A 132 2.70 4.72 4.77
N ALA A 133 3.76 4.90 5.56
CA ALA A 133 3.67 5.36 6.95
C ALA A 133 4.09 6.82 7.18
N HIS A 134 4.73 7.50 6.22
CA HIS A 134 5.26 8.85 6.47
C HIS A 134 4.13 9.85 6.81
N PRO A 135 4.30 10.73 7.82
CA PRO A 135 3.30 11.71 8.23
C PRO A 135 2.86 12.65 7.11
N GLU A 136 3.77 13.03 6.21
CA GLU A 136 3.54 13.98 5.11
C GLU A 136 2.33 13.60 4.25
N LEU A 137 2.05 12.32 4.06
CA LEU A 137 0.90 11.86 3.29
C LEU A 137 -0.45 12.44 3.78
N CYS A 138 -0.61 12.56 5.10
CA CYS A 138 -1.81 13.15 5.69
C CYS A 138 -1.64 14.65 6.01
N LEU A 139 -0.40 15.13 6.21
CA LEU A 139 -0.13 16.56 6.39
C LEU A 139 -0.47 17.36 5.13
N ARG A 140 -0.23 16.82 3.94
CA ARG A 140 -0.69 17.41 2.68
C ARG A 140 -2.20 17.64 2.69
N VAL A 141 -2.99 16.63 3.12
CA VAL A 141 -4.45 16.78 3.22
C VAL A 141 -4.85 17.85 4.24
N ALA A 142 -4.13 17.94 5.37
CA ALA A 142 -4.42 18.94 6.41
C ALA A 142 -4.03 20.36 5.98
N ASN A 143 -2.94 20.52 5.24
CA ASN A 143 -2.39 21.81 4.84
C ASN A 143 -3.03 22.35 3.54
N ASP A 144 -3.46 21.46 2.65
CA ASP A 144 -4.10 21.78 1.38
C ASP A 144 -5.22 20.77 1.10
N TYR A 145 -6.32 20.96 1.84
CA TYR A 145 -7.48 20.07 1.76
C TYR A 145 -8.10 20.06 0.37
N ASP A 146 -8.21 21.18 -0.30
CA ASP A 146 -8.87 21.27 -1.59
C ASP A 146 -8.16 20.43 -2.66
N THR A 147 -6.84 20.41 -2.65
CA THR A 147 -6.05 19.56 -3.55
C THR A 147 -6.08 18.09 -3.14
N TYR A 148 -5.88 17.76 -1.84
CA TYR A 148 -5.61 16.39 -1.40
C TYR A 148 -6.80 15.67 -0.76
N LYS A 149 -8.01 16.21 -0.76
CA LYS A 149 -9.22 15.68 -0.09
C LYS A 149 -9.65 14.26 -0.53
N TYR A 150 -9.15 13.76 -1.63
CA TYR A 150 -9.44 12.41 -2.12
C TYR A 150 -8.43 11.35 -1.66
N PHE A 151 -7.43 11.73 -0.85
CA PHE A 151 -6.51 10.78 -0.25
C PHE A 151 -6.95 10.37 1.15
N PHE A 152 -6.95 9.06 1.39
CA PHE A 152 -7.25 8.46 2.70
C PHE A 152 -6.16 7.47 3.06
N ARG A 153 -5.77 7.41 4.33
CA ARG A 153 -4.87 6.37 4.84
C ARG A 153 -5.68 5.36 5.63
N LEU A 154 -5.59 4.08 5.24
CA LEU A 154 -6.18 2.98 5.98
C LEU A 154 -5.19 2.43 7.02
N THR A 155 -3.97 2.11 6.58
CA THR A 155 -2.92 1.50 7.41
C THR A 155 -1.54 1.76 6.80
N PRO A 156 -0.45 1.78 7.60
CA PRO A 156 -0.43 1.87 9.06
C PRO A 156 -0.88 3.25 9.56
N PRO A 157 -1.03 3.46 10.88
CA PRO A 157 -1.11 4.83 11.42
C PRO A 157 0.09 5.64 10.95
N ASN A 158 0.56 6.67 11.29
CA ASN A 158 1.80 7.25 10.76
C ASN A 158 3.04 6.69 11.48
N SER A 159 4.23 6.91 10.89
CA SER A 159 5.51 6.44 11.46
C SER A 159 5.79 7.01 12.85
N SER A 160 5.26 8.17 13.21
CA SER A 160 5.43 8.73 14.56
C SER A 160 4.79 7.84 15.63
N PHE A 161 3.63 7.24 15.35
CA PHE A 161 3.00 6.27 16.26
C PHE A 161 3.78 4.95 16.29
N LEU A 162 4.28 4.47 15.15
CA LEU A 162 5.13 3.27 15.09
C LEU A 162 6.39 3.45 15.92
N VAL A 163 7.09 4.58 15.74
CA VAL A 163 8.29 4.94 16.49
C VAL A 163 7.98 4.99 17.99
N ARG A 164 6.90 5.66 18.40
CA ARG A 164 6.49 5.72 19.82
C ARG A 164 6.29 4.32 20.41
N THR A 165 5.60 3.43 19.70
CA THR A 165 5.37 2.06 20.15
C THR A 165 6.68 1.28 20.27
N ALA A 166 7.58 1.41 19.28
CA ALA A 166 8.90 0.79 19.31
C ALA A 166 9.72 1.25 20.52
N PHE A 167 9.67 2.54 20.88
CA PHE A 167 10.37 3.06 22.06
C PHE A 167 9.79 2.56 23.39
N ILE A 168 8.48 2.38 23.49
CA ILE A 168 7.85 1.79 24.68
C ILE A 168 8.36 0.35 24.88
N HIS A 169 8.36 -0.46 23.82
CA HIS A 169 8.89 -1.81 23.89
C HIS A 169 10.39 -1.84 24.18
N MET A 170 11.16 -1.02 23.50
CA MET A 170 12.61 -0.89 23.73
C MET A 170 12.91 -0.54 25.21
N ALA A 171 12.19 0.42 25.78
CA ALA A 171 12.41 0.83 27.19
C ALA A 171 12.11 -0.34 28.16
N THR A 172 11.06 -1.12 27.90
CA THR A 172 10.72 -2.32 28.69
C THR A 172 11.84 -3.35 28.59
N VAL A 173 12.30 -3.67 27.38
CA VAL A 173 13.37 -4.63 27.15
C VAL A 173 14.68 -4.16 27.77
N ALA A 174 15.00 -2.86 27.66
CA ALA A 174 16.20 -2.27 28.25
C ALA A 174 16.19 -2.38 29.80
N GLY A 175 15.03 -2.18 30.44
CA GLY A 175 14.87 -2.39 31.88
C GLY A 175 15.16 -3.83 32.30
N ILE A 176 14.64 -4.82 31.57
CA ILE A 176 14.88 -6.24 31.81
C ILE A 176 16.37 -6.59 31.61
N MET A 177 16.96 -6.11 30.51
CA MET A 177 18.37 -6.38 30.20
C MET A 177 19.32 -5.74 31.23
N LYS A 178 19.01 -4.52 31.69
CA LYS A 178 19.78 -3.85 32.74
C LYS A 178 19.87 -4.68 34.02
N ALA A 179 18.73 -5.26 34.42
CA ALA A 179 18.69 -6.12 35.61
C ALA A 179 19.43 -7.46 35.41
N LYS A 180 19.34 -8.05 34.22
CA LYS A 180 19.98 -9.36 33.92
C LYS A 180 21.49 -9.27 33.70
N LEU A 181 21.97 -8.19 33.14
CA LEU A 181 23.41 -8.00 32.85
C LEU A 181 24.15 -7.32 33.98
N ASP A 182 23.46 -6.93 35.07
CA ASP A 182 24.00 -6.09 36.14
C ASP A 182 24.78 -4.88 35.56
N SER A 183 24.23 -4.28 34.52
CA SER A 183 24.86 -3.19 33.82
C SER A 183 24.14 -1.87 34.09
N PRO A 184 24.87 -0.81 34.44
CA PRO A 184 24.26 0.49 34.71
C PRO A 184 23.66 1.12 33.45
N LYS A 185 24.13 0.69 32.26
CA LYS A 185 23.76 1.29 30.98
C LYS A 185 23.60 0.22 29.90
N ILE A 186 22.52 0.30 29.14
CA ILE A 186 22.25 -0.56 27.99
C ILE A 186 22.67 0.17 26.72
N ARG A 187 23.37 -0.54 25.83
CA ARG A 187 23.83 -0.06 24.53
C ARG A 187 22.88 -0.56 23.45
N ILE A 188 22.32 0.37 22.69
CA ILE A 188 21.24 0.13 21.74
C ILE A 188 21.67 0.53 20.34
N ALA A 189 21.73 -0.43 19.43
CA ALA A 189 21.88 -0.20 17.99
C ALA A 189 20.56 0.23 17.39
N VAL A 190 20.56 1.24 16.55
CA VAL A 190 19.40 1.64 15.76
C VAL A 190 19.62 1.18 14.31
N VAL A 191 18.76 0.30 13.85
CA VAL A 191 18.76 -0.19 12.46
C VAL A 191 17.48 0.31 11.79
N ALA A 192 17.62 1.32 10.94
CA ALA A 192 16.51 1.94 10.23
C ALA A 192 16.78 1.86 8.74
N GLU A 193 15.94 1.16 7.99
CA GLU A 193 16.12 1.07 6.54
C GLU A 193 16.23 2.45 5.89
N LYS A 194 16.93 2.51 4.74
CA LYS A 194 17.08 3.76 3.98
C LYS A 194 15.80 4.07 3.20
N ALA A 195 14.75 4.44 3.93
CA ALA A 195 13.44 4.79 3.42
C ALA A 195 12.85 5.96 4.22
N MET A 196 12.06 6.80 3.57
CA MET A 196 11.50 8.03 4.12
C MET A 196 10.68 7.82 5.40
N TRP A 197 9.92 6.73 5.50
CA TRP A 197 9.10 6.44 6.68
C TRP A 197 9.92 6.23 7.95
N ALA A 198 11.16 5.75 7.80
CA ALA A 198 12.07 5.44 8.91
C ALA A 198 12.95 6.63 9.32
N ASP A 199 12.99 7.71 8.53
CA ASP A 199 13.82 8.88 8.82
C ASP A 199 13.54 9.48 10.21
N PRO A 200 12.30 9.60 10.69
CA PRO A 200 12.01 10.15 12.02
C PRO A 200 12.54 9.30 13.18
N LEU A 201 12.81 8.00 12.97
CA LEU A 201 13.31 7.09 14.01
C LEU A 201 14.69 7.53 14.52
N ILE A 202 15.56 8.01 13.65
CA ILE A 202 16.94 8.32 14.00
C ILE A 202 17.08 9.50 14.96
N PRO A 203 16.52 10.70 14.67
CA PRO A 203 16.58 11.81 15.62
C PRO A 203 15.80 11.49 16.91
N ALA A 204 14.70 10.75 16.81
CA ALA A 204 13.96 10.31 17.99
C ALA A 204 14.82 9.39 18.88
N ALA A 205 15.54 8.42 18.30
CA ALA A 205 16.44 7.53 19.04
C ALA A 205 17.57 8.30 19.73
N LYS A 206 18.26 9.16 18.97
CA LYS A 206 19.34 9.99 19.50
C LYS A 206 18.91 10.94 20.62
N GLY A 207 17.65 11.43 20.56
CA GLY A 207 17.10 12.32 21.59
C GLY A 207 16.51 11.59 22.79
N PHE A 208 15.94 10.39 22.61
CA PHE A 208 15.16 9.71 23.64
C PHE A 208 15.97 8.67 24.44
N ILE A 209 16.79 7.86 23.77
CA ILE A 209 17.58 6.79 24.41
C ILE A 209 18.48 7.33 25.54
N PRO A 210 19.23 8.45 25.34
CA PRO A 210 20.04 9.03 26.42
C PRO A 210 19.21 9.53 27.62
N LYS A 211 17.99 10.04 27.39
CA LYS A 211 17.11 10.49 28.47
C LYS A 211 16.61 9.34 29.36
N LEU A 212 16.62 8.10 28.85
CA LEU A 212 16.33 6.90 29.62
C LEU A 212 17.57 6.36 30.37
N GLY A 213 18.71 7.03 30.29
CA GLY A 213 19.96 6.59 30.90
C GLY A 213 20.67 5.49 30.13
N HIS A 214 20.37 5.33 28.83
CA HIS A 214 20.96 4.35 27.92
C HIS A 214 21.83 5.02 26.85
N GLU A 215 22.47 4.21 26.00
CA GLU A 215 23.42 4.70 24.97
C GLU A 215 23.02 4.19 23.59
N VAL A 216 23.10 5.06 22.58
CA VAL A 216 23.02 4.65 21.17
C VAL A 216 24.41 4.17 20.75
N SER A 217 24.59 2.84 20.55
CA SER A 217 25.86 2.25 20.14
C SER A 217 26.22 2.55 18.67
N GLY A 218 25.22 2.86 17.87
CA GLY A 218 25.37 3.25 16.48
C GLY A 218 24.04 3.29 15.74
N VAL A 219 24.11 3.81 14.50
CA VAL A 219 22.96 3.87 13.59
C VAL A 219 23.35 3.25 12.25
N TRP A 220 22.63 2.28 11.80
CA TRP A 220 22.83 1.59 10.53
C TRP A 220 21.61 1.75 9.64
N ARG A 221 21.87 1.97 8.34
CA ARG A 221 20.81 2.24 7.36
C ARG A 221 20.93 1.31 6.15
N PRO A 222 20.55 0.04 6.29
CA PRO A 222 20.54 -0.88 5.16
C PRO A 222 19.56 -0.41 4.08
N SER A 223 19.83 -0.81 2.84
CA SER A 223 18.90 -0.62 1.75
C SER A 223 17.63 -1.47 1.99
N PRO A 224 16.41 -0.97 1.69
CA PRO A 224 15.18 -1.75 1.80
C PRO A 224 15.16 -2.98 0.87
N VAL A 225 16.04 -3.05 -0.10
CA VAL A 225 16.21 -4.20 -1.02
C VAL A 225 17.54 -4.93 -0.81
N ALA A 226 18.21 -4.70 0.32
CA ALA A 226 19.45 -5.41 0.64
C ALA A 226 19.19 -6.91 0.75
N THR A 227 19.99 -7.70 0.06
CA THR A 227 19.99 -9.18 0.15
C THR A 227 21.03 -9.70 1.13
N ASP A 228 21.97 -8.85 1.53
CA ASP A 228 23.01 -9.14 2.52
C ASP A 228 23.17 -7.95 3.45
N VAL A 229 23.19 -8.21 4.75
CA VAL A 229 23.37 -7.23 5.84
C VAL A 229 24.46 -7.66 6.81
N MET A 230 25.36 -8.54 6.39
CA MET A 230 26.44 -9.07 7.24
C MET A 230 27.43 -7.99 7.68
N ALA A 231 27.66 -6.97 6.85
CA ALA A 231 28.52 -5.85 7.20
C ALA A 231 27.94 -5.04 8.37
N GLU A 232 26.66 -4.74 8.34
CA GLU A 232 25.92 -4.05 9.41
C GLU A 232 25.91 -4.90 10.69
N LEU A 233 25.58 -6.18 10.59
CA LEU A 233 25.56 -7.09 11.75
C LEU A 233 26.95 -7.19 12.39
N SER A 234 28.00 -7.32 11.59
CA SER A 234 29.38 -7.35 12.11
C SER A 234 29.78 -6.03 12.78
N ALA A 235 29.33 -4.90 12.27
CA ALA A 235 29.59 -3.60 12.87
C ALA A 235 28.81 -3.42 14.19
N ILE A 236 27.54 -3.88 14.25
CA ILE A 236 26.72 -3.91 15.46
C ILE A 236 27.38 -4.77 16.54
N GLN A 237 27.88 -5.95 16.17
CA GLN A 237 28.60 -6.83 17.10
C GLN A 237 29.85 -6.17 17.67
N ARG A 238 30.67 -5.53 16.83
CA ARG A 238 31.87 -4.80 17.27
C ARG A 238 31.55 -3.59 18.15
N ALA A 239 30.34 -3.05 18.01
CA ALA A 239 29.86 -1.94 18.86
C ALA A 239 29.39 -2.40 20.24
N ASP A 240 29.55 -3.69 20.59
CA ASP A 240 29.17 -4.28 21.88
C ASP A 240 27.73 -3.92 22.25
N THR A 241 26.81 -4.17 21.36
CA THR A 241 25.40 -3.81 21.43
C THR A 241 24.61 -4.84 22.24
N HIS A 242 23.74 -4.39 23.13
CA HIS A 242 22.85 -5.25 23.92
C HIS A 242 21.48 -5.42 23.27
N ILE A 243 20.97 -4.39 22.58
CA ILE A 243 19.65 -4.39 21.93
C ILE A 243 19.76 -3.82 20.52
N ILE A 244 19.11 -4.45 19.58
CA ILE A 244 18.90 -3.92 18.22
C ILE A 244 17.46 -3.40 18.16
N LEU A 245 17.31 -2.10 17.94
CA LEU A 245 16.06 -1.44 17.65
C LEU A 245 15.90 -1.29 16.13
N THR A 246 14.91 -1.96 15.56
CA THR A 246 14.64 -1.98 14.12
C THR A 246 13.18 -1.67 13.82
#